data_95910cb182cf95368736ada505feabf2
#
_entry.id   95910cb182cf95368736ada505feabf2
#
_cell.length_a   1.000
_cell.length_b   1.000
_cell.length_c   1.000
_cell.angle_alpha   90.00
_cell.angle_beta   90.00
_cell.angle_gamma   90.00
#
_symmetry.space_group_name_H-M   'P 1'
#
loop_
_entity.id
_entity.type
_entity.pdbx_description
1 polymer ?
#
loop_
_entity_poly.entity_id
_entity_poly.type
_entity_poly.pdbx_seq_one_letter_code
_entity_poly.pdbx_strand_id
1 'polypeptide(L)'
;MQKTSFASKNTTGQMKKADVILGLQWGDEGKGKVVDVLTPRYEVVARFQGGPNAGHTLEFGGEKYILRSIPSGIFQGGKTNIIGNGVVLDAILFRAEAEELAKSGHDLTKQLCISKKAHLILPTHRMLDAAYEAAKGSAKIGTTGKGIGPTYT
;
A
#
# COMPACT_ATOMS: atom_id res chain seq x y z
N MET A 1 -12.91 -11.94 4.41
CA MET A 1 -11.47 -11.76 4.14
C MET A 1 -10.84 -13.10 3.87
N GLN A 2 -10.18 -13.29 2.75
CA GLN A 2 -9.57 -14.56 2.37
C GLN A 2 -8.06 -14.49 2.51
N LYS A 3 -7.46 -15.51 3.12
CA LYS A 3 -6.01 -15.71 3.21
C LYS A 3 -5.62 -16.83 2.24
N THR A 4 -4.77 -16.51 1.27
CA THR A 4 -4.21 -17.49 0.35
C THR A 4 -2.72 -17.64 0.67
N SER A 5 -2.24 -18.88 0.82
CA SER A 5 -0.84 -19.18 1.11
C SER A 5 -0.19 -19.83 -0.11
N PHE A 6 0.93 -19.28 -0.53
CA PHE A 6 1.78 -19.84 -1.57
C PHE A 6 3.09 -20.33 -0.96
N ALA A 7 3.52 -21.52 -1.31
CA ALA A 7 4.75 -22.09 -0.83
C ALA A 7 5.68 -22.47 -2.00
N SER A 8 6.95 -22.08 -1.91
CA SER A 8 8.01 -22.54 -2.81
C SER A 8 9.21 -23.02 -2.00
N LYS A 9 10.00 -23.96 -2.54
CA LYS A 9 11.24 -24.41 -1.91
C LYS A 9 12.41 -23.53 -2.34
N ASN A 10 13.30 -23.19 -1.41
CA ASN A 10 14.59 -22.58 -1.72
C ASN A 10 15.65 -23.67 -2.04
N THR A 11 16.86 -23.26 -2.42
CA THR A 11 17.99 -24.15 -2.71
C THR A 11 18.42 -25.04 -1.54
N THR A 12 18.04 -24.70 -0.30
CA THR A 12 18.31 -25.49 0.91
C THR A 12 17.15 -26.43 1.28
N GLY A 13 16.12 -26.53 0.44
CA GLY A 13 14.95 -27.38 0.70
C GLY A 13 13.94 -26.81 1.70
N GLN A 14 14.21 -25.65 2.27
CA GLN A 14 13.31 -25.01 3.23
C GLN A 14 12.12 -24.37 2.49
N MET A 15 10.92 -24.62 2.94
CA MET A 15 9.69 -24.07 2.37
C MET A 15 9.62 -22.57 2.64
N LYS A 16 9.69 -21.75 1.60
CA LYS A 16 9.31 -20.33 1.69
C LYS A 16 7.80 -20.23 1.60
N LYS A 17 7.21 -19.50 2.52
CA LYS A 17 5.77 -19.31 2.60
C LYS A 17 5.43 -17.84 2.39
N ALA A 18 4.51 -17.56 1.47
CA ALA A 18 3.90 -16.26 1.29
C ALA A 18 2.40 -16.37 1.58
N ASP A 19 1.91 -15.55 2.50
CA ASP A 19 0.49 -15.42 2.76
C ASP A 19 -0.03 -14.15 2.09
N VAL A 20 -1.16 -14.23 1.42
CA VAL A 20 -1.80 -13.09 0.75
C VAL A 20 -3.10 -12.74 1.45
N ILE A 21 -3.27 -11.46 1.78
CA ILE A 21 -4.49 -10.92 2.40
C ILE A 21 -5.24 -10.13 1.34
N LEU A 22 -6.44 -10.58 1.02
CA LEU A 22 -7.33 -9.94 0.06
C LEU A 22 -8.60 -9.44 0.75
N GLY A 23 -9.07 -8.27 0.35
CA GLY A 23 -10.43 -7.81 0.61
C GLY A 23 -11.33 -8.25 -0.53
N LEU A 24 -12.52 -8.74 -0.20
CA LEU A 24 -13.46 -9.29 -1.18
C LEU A 24 -14.73 -8.42 -1.33
N GLN A 25 -14.75 -7.23 -0.77
CA GLN A 25 -15.90 -6.33 -0.79
C GLN A 25 -15.50 -4.90 -1.17
N TRP A 26 -15.83 -3.93 -0.33
CA TRP A 26 -15.81 -2.50 -0.67
C TRP A 26 -14.45 -1.81 -0.45
N GLY A 27 -13.46 -2.48 0.10
CA GLY A 27 -12.12 -1.92 0.32
C GLY A 27 -11.87 -1.37 1.73
N ASP A 28 -12.88 -1.33 2.58
CA ASP A 28 -12.85 -0.82 3.96
C ASP A 28 -12.89 -1.92 5.04
N GLU A 29 -12.62 -3.16 4.66
CA GLU A 29 -12.71 -4.34 5.52
C GLU A 29 -11.68 -4.40 6.64
N GLY A 30 -10.82 -3.38 6.77
CA GLY A 30 -9.80 -3.33 7.80
C GLY A 30 -8.56 -4.19 7.54
N LYS A 31 -8.23 -4.45 6.28
CA LYS A 31 -7.02 -5.21 5.88
C LYS A 31 -5.75 -4.74 6.59
N GLY A 32 -5.57 -3.42 6.72
CA GLY A 32 -4.41 -2.84 7.41
C GLY A 32 -4.24 -3.35 8.84
N LYS A 33 -5.31 -3.43 9.61
CA LYS A 33 -5.29 -3.94 10.99
C LYS A 33 -4.91 -5.43 11.05
N VAL A 34 -5.40 -6.22 10.10
CA VAL A 34 -5.05 -7.66 10.05
C VAL A 34 -3.59 -7.85 9.64
N VAL A 35 -3.10 -7.07 8.66
CA VAL A 35 -1.68 -7.08 8.30
C VAL A 35 -0.82 -6.74 9.52
N ASP A 36 -1.18 -5.71 10.25
CA ASP A 36 -0.45 -5.25 11.43
C ASP A 36 -0.35 -6.34 12.51
N VAL A 37 -1.46 -6.99 12.84
CA VAL A 37 -1.50 -8.13 13.79
C VAL A 37 -0.66 -9.31 13.32
N LEU A 38 -0.58 -9.56 12.02
CA LEU A 38 0.17 -10.68 11.46
C LEU A 38 1.66 -10.38 11.24
N THR A 39 2.03 -9.12 11.08
CA THR A 39 3.40 -8.67 10.76
C THR A 39 4.48 -9.27 11.66
N PRO A 40 4.32 -9.45 12.98
CA PRO A 40 5.35 -10.06 13.82
C PRO A 40 5.82 -11.44 13.35
N ARG A 41 4.96 -12.18 12.64
CA ARG A 41 5.22 -13.56 12.17
C ARG A 41 5.94 -13.61 10.82
N TYR A 42 6.21 -12.46 10.18
CA TYR A 42 6.77 -12.38 8.84
C TYR A 42 8.02 -11.51 8.84
N GLU A 43 8.96 -11.81 7.98
CA GLU A 43 10.18 -11.03 7.75
C GLU A 43 9.94 -9.90 6.74
N VAL A 44 8.98 -10.12 5.82
CA VAL A 44 8.69 -9.21 4.72
C VAL A 44 7.20 -8.88 4.70
N VAL A 45 6.88 -7.60 4.60
CA VAL A 45 5.52 -7.09 4.40
C VAL A 45 5.46 -6.38 3.06
N ALA A 46 4.68 -6.90 2.14
CA ALA A 46 4.60 -6.35 0.79
C ALA A 46 3.19 -5.84 0.47
N ARG A 47 3.12 -4.61 -0.02
CA ARG A 47 1.94 -4.09 -0.71
C ARG A 47 2.12 -4.35 -2.20
N PHE A 48 1.26 -5.14 -2.80
CA PHE A 48 1.45 -5.60 -4.18
C PHE A 48 0.56 -4.88 -5.21
N GLN A 49 -0.50 -4.19 -4.76
CA GLN A 49 -1.42 -3.44 -5.63
C GLN A 49 -2.13 -2.30 -4.91
N GLY A 50 -2.90 -1.52 -5.67
CA GLY A 50 -3.71 -0.40 -5.17
C GLY A 50 -2.94 0.91 -5.10
N GLY A 51 -3.58 1.96 -4.62
CA GLY A 51 -3.05 3.32 -4.58
C GLY A 51 -3.38 4.03 -3.28
N PRO A 52 -3.08 5.34 -3.17
CA PRO A 52 -3.24 6.12 -1.95
C PRO A 52 -4.68 6.64 -1.77
N ASN A 53 -5.69 5.88 -2.25
CA ASN A 53 -7.11 6.28 -2.19
C ASN A 53 -7.69 6.24 -0.78
N ALA A 54 -7.22 5.33 0.07
CA ALA A 54 -7.62 5.24 1.47
C ALA A 54 -6.37 5.20 2.36
N GLY A 55 -6.45 5.86 3.52
CA GLY A 55 -5.47 5.73 4.58
C GLY A 55 -5.96 4.74 5.63
N HIS A 56 -5.05 4.03 6.28
CA HIS A 56 -5.37 3.32 7.51
C HIS A 56 -4.63 3.95 8.68
N THR A 57 -5.35 4.15 9.75
CA THR A 57 -4.82 4.75 10.96
C THR A 57 -4.27 3.67 11.87
N LEU A 58 -3.06 3.87 12.33
CA LEU A 58 -2.39 3.06 13.33
C LEU A 58 -2.05 3.91 14.53
N GLU A 59 -2.09 3.33 15.72
CA GLU A 59 -1.70 3.99 16.97
C GLU A 59 -0.54 3.23 17.59
N PHE A 60 0.60 3.90 17.73
CA PHE A 60 1.80 3.38 18.38
C PHE A 60 2.37 4.41 19.34
N GLY A 61 2.70 3.97 20.56
CA GLY A 61 3.32 4.84 21.55
C GLY A 61 2.48 6.06 21.96
N GLY A 62 1.15 6.02 21.76
CA GLY A 62 0.27 7.15 22.00
C GLY A 62 0.18 8.14 20.84
N GLU A 63 0.89 7.90 19.75
CA GLU A 63 0.84 8.70 18.52
C GLU A 63 0.01 8.01 17.44
N LYS A 64 -0.58 8.84 16.58
CA LYS A 64 -1.49 8.41 15.51
C LYS A 64 -0.86 8.63 14.15
N TYR A 65 -0.71 7.55 13.38
CA TYR A 65 -0.13 7.59 12.04
C TYR A 65 -1.17 7.20 10.99
N ILE A 66 -1.16 7.91 9.87
CA ILE A 66 -2.05 7.60 8.73
C ILE A 66 -1.18 7.12 7.56
N LEU A 67 -1.12 5.80 7.37
CA LEU A 67 -0.42 5.21 6.22
C LEU A 67 -1.35 5.12 5.02
N ARG A 68 -0.84 5.51 3.85
CA ARG A 68 -1.55 5.44 2.56
C ARG A 68 -0.85 4.53 1.55
N SER A 69 0.47 4.61 1.48
CA SER A 69 1.29 3.89 0.52
C SER A 69 2.26 2.93 1.20
N ILE A 70 2.82 3.33 2.33
CA ILE A 70 3.82 2.58 3.08
C ILE A 70 3.16 1.41 3.82
N PRO A 71 3.73 0.19 3.75
CA PRO A 71 3.24 -0.94 4.51
C PRO A 71 3.39 -0.74 6.02
N SER A 72 2.44 -1.24 6.82
CA SER A 72 2.43 -1.07 8.29
C SER A 72 3.57 -1.77 9.01
N GLY A 73 4.24 -2.71 8.35
CA GLY A 73 5.44 -3.35 8.90
C GLY A 73 6.59 -2.38 9.19
N ILE A 74 6.50 -1.12 8.73
CA ILE A 74 7.51 -0.08 8.99
C ILE A 74 7.66 0.24 10.49
N PHE A 75 6.62 0.06 11.27
CA PHE A 75 6.64 0.28 12.72
C PHE A 75 7.31 -0.85 13.51
N GLN A 76 7.62 -1.96 12.85
CA GLN A 76 8.24 -3.12 13.48
C GLN A 76 9.69 -3.26 13.04
N GLY A 77 10.61 -3.18 13.99
CA GLY A 77 12.04 -3.31 13.72
C GLY A 77 12.41 -4.63 13.04
N GLY A 78 13.42 -4.59 12.17
CA GLY A 78 13.95 -5.78 11.48
C GLY A 78 13.07 -6.34 10.38
N LYS A 79 12.01 -5.65 9.97
CA LYS A 79 11.14 -6.05 8.86
C LYS A 79 11.52 -5.34 7.56
N THR A 80 11.45 -6.07 6.45
CA THR A 80 11.55 -5.47 5.11
C THR A 80 10.17 -5.15 4.60
N ASN A 81 9.94 -3.89 4.25
CA ASN A 81 8.68 -3.42 3.68
C ASN A 81 8.85 -3.21 2.17
N ILE A 82 7.90 -3.67 1.37
CA ILE A 82 8.00 -3.58 -0.09
C ILE A 82 6.76 -2.91 -0.67
N ILE A 83 6.99 -1.89 -1.49
CA ILE A 83 5.99 -1.35 -2.43
C ILE A 83 6.24 -2.02 -3.78
N GLY A 84 5.34 -2.92 -4.17
CA GLY A 84 5.44 -3.74 -5.37
C GLY A 84 5.09 -3.00 -6.67
N ASN A 85 5.33 -3.65 -7.79
CA ASN A 85 5.12 -3.10 -9.13
C ASN A 85 3.63 -2.85 -9.50
N GLY A 86 2.70 -3.55 -8.88
CA GLY A 86 1.27 -3.31 -9.08
C GLY A 86 0.70 -2.15 -8.25
N VAL A 87 1.52 -1.44 -7.48
CA VAL A 87 1.10 -0.25 -6.74
C VAL A 87 1.16 0.97 -7.65
N VAL A 88 0.15 1.83 -7.56
CA VAL A 88 0.19 3.18 -8.12
C VAL A 88 0.56 4.16 -7.01
N LEU A 89 1.67 4.86 -7.18
CA LEU A 89 2.31 5.68 -6.19
C LEU A 89 2.15 7.17 -6.53
N ASP A 90 1.61 7.93 -5.61
CA ASP A 90 1.62 9.39 -5.67
C ASP A 90 2.88 9.89 -4.97
N ALA A 91 3.82 10.44 -5.73
CA ALA A 91 5.13 10.84 -5.20
C ALA A 91 5.02 11.96 -4.14
N ILE A 92 4.03 12.86 -4.27
CA ILE A 92 3.83 13.97 -3.32
C ILE A 92 3.28 13.43 -2.00
N LEU A 93 2.24 12.59 -2.07
CA LEU A 93 1.66 11.98 -0.87
C LEU A 93 2.64 11.02 -0.20
N PHE A 94 3.39 10.25 -0.99
CA PHE A 94 4.42 9.35 -0.47
C PHE A 94 5.52 10.12 0.26
N ARG A 95 5.99 11.23 -0.32
CA ARG A 95 7.01 12.07 0.32
C ARG A 95 6.53 12.61 1.65
N ALA A 96 5.31 13.15 1.72
CA ALA A 96 4.75 13.66 2.96
C ALA A 96 4.64 12.57 4.04
N GLU A 97 4.17 11.37 3.67
CA GLU A 97 4.08 10.20 4.54
C GLU A 97 5.47 9.76 5.04
N ALA A 98 6.47 9.75 4.17
CA ALA A 98 7.85 9.39 4.51
C ALA A 98 8.49 10.42 5.45
N GLU A 99 8.26 11.71 5.22
CA GLU A 99 8.78 12.79 6.09
C GLU A 99 8.15 12.73 7.50
N GLU A 100 6.87 12.41 7.60
CA GLU A 100 6.18 12.22 8.89
C GLU A 100 6.78 11.04 9.68
N LEU A 101 6.97 9.91 9.03
CA LEU A 101 7.59 8.73 9.64
C LEU A 101 9.05 8.99 10.06
N ALA A 102 9.81 9.71 9.25
CA ALA A 102 11.20 10.06 9.56
C ALA A 102 11.30 10.97 10.81
N LYS A 103 10.36 11.92 10.98
CA LYS A 103 10.27 12.76 12.18
C LYS A 103 10.03 11.96 13.45
N SER A 104 9.30 10.84 13.33
CA SER A 104 9.03 9.90 14.42
C SER A 104 10.14 8.85 14.61
N GLY A 105 11.30 9.03 13.96
CA GLY A 105 12.48 8.19 14.16
C GLY A 105 12.54 6.91 13.33
N HIS A 106 11.65 6.72 12.35
CA HIS A 106 11.67 5.55 11.47
C HIS A 106 12.61 5.75 10.27
N ASP A 107 13.64 4.91 10.15
CA ASP A 107 14.59 4.94 9.03
C ASP A 107 14.07 4.13 7.84
N LEU A 108 13.34 4.81 6.97
CA LEU A 108 12.76 4.19 5.77
C LEU A 108 13.80 3.67 4.79
N THR A 109 15.01 4.24 4.77
CA THR A 109 16.05 3.86 3.82
C THR A 109 16.55 2.43 4.06
N LYS A 110 16.47 1.95 5.29
CA LYS A 110 16.87 0.59 5.67
C LYS A 110 15.74 -0.43 5.60
N GLN A 111 14.49 0.03 5.70
CA GLN A 111 13.35 -0.87 5.90
C GLN A 111 12.38 -0.88 4.72
N LEU A 112 12.47 0.07 3.77
CA LEU A 112 11.52 0.20 2.67
C LEU A 112 12.20 0.02 1.31
N CYS A 113 11.67 -0.91 0.52
CA CYS A 113 12.04 -1.11 -0.87
C CYS A 113 10.87 -0.73 -1.77
N ILE A 114 11.14 0.04 -2.82
CA ILE A 114 10.13 0.43 -3.82
C ILE A 114 10.51 -0.18 -5.15
N SER A 115 9.58 -0.88 -5.77
CA SER A 115 9.78 -1.43 -7.11
C SER A 115 10.01 -0.30 -8.12
N LYS A 116 11.06 -0.41 -8.92
CA LYS A 116 11.32 0.50 -10.05
C LYS A 116 10.22 0.44 -11.13
N LYS A 117 9.34 -0.56 -11.08
CA LYS A 117 8.20 -0.74 -11.98
C LYS A 117 6.87 -0.31 -11.36
N ALA A 118 6.87 0.29 -10.16
CA ALA A 118 5.66 0.88 -9.60
C ALA A 118 5.21 2.06 -10.48
N HIS A 119 3.91 2.14 -10.77
CA HIS A 119 3.36 3.20 -11.58
C HIS A 119 3.28 4.50 -10.78
N LEU A 120 3.60 5.64 -11.41
CA LEU A 120 3.50 6.95 -10.79
C LEU A 120 2.20 7.65 -11.20
N ILE A 121 1.47 8.14 -10.21
CA ILE A 121 0.32 9.03 -10.46
C ILE A 121 0.86 10.41 -10.83
N LEU A 122 0.59 10.80 -12.06
CA LEU A 122 0.92 12.14 -12.57
C LEU A 122 -0.28 13.08 -12.45
N PRO A 123 -0.08 14.42 -12.46
CA PRO A 123 -1.19 15.38 -12.46
C PRO A 123 -2.17 15.15 -13.61
N THR A 124 -1.69 14.73 -14.78
CA THR A 124 -2.52 14.38 -15.95
C THR A 124 -3.48 13.23 -15.67
N HIS A 125 -3.09 12.23 -14.89
CA HIS A 125 -3.98 11.12 -14.52
C HIS A 125 -5.15 11.60 -13.65
N ARG A 126 -4.93 12.57 -12.77
CA ARG A 126 -6.01 13.18 -11.96
C ARG A 126 -6.97 14.00 -12.82
N MET A 127 -6.43 14.74 -13.82
CA MET A 127 -7.24 15.48 -14.78
C MET A 127 -8.10 14.54 -15.63
N LEU A 128 -7.55 13.42 -16.09
CA LEU A 128 -8.29 12.39 -16.83
C LEU A 128 -9.37 11.74 -15.98
N ASP A 129 -9.10 11.42 -14.71
CA ASP A 129 -10.07 10.87 -13.78
C ASP A 129 -11.28 11.80 -13.62
N ALA A 130 -11.02 13.09 -13.41
CA ALA A 130 -12.06 14.11 -13.32
C ALA A 130 -12.84 14.25 -14.61
N ALA A 131 -12.16 14.26 -15.77
CA ALA A 131 -12.79 14.38 -17.09
C ALA A 131 -13.68 13.17 -17.41
N TYR A 132 -13.22 11.95 -17.10
CA TYR A 132 -14.00 10.73 -17.28
C TYR A 132 -15.24 10.71 -16.41
N GLU A 133 -15.13 11.13 -15.16
CA GLU A 133 -16.30 11.23 -14.28
C GLU A 133 -17.28 12.30 -14.76
N ALA A 134 -16.79 13.46 -15.22
CA ALA A 134 -17.65 14.51 -15.76
C ALA A 134 -18.39 14.03 -17.02
N ALA A 135 -17.72 13.32 -17.92
CA ALA A 135 -18.30 12.80 -19.16
C ALA A 135 -19.41 11.77 -18.94
N LYS A 136 -19.40 11.06 -17.80
CA LYS A 136 -20.46 10.07 -17.46
C LYS A 136 -21.79 10.70 -17.02
N GLY A 137 -21.84 11.97 -16.72
CA GLY A 137 -23.06 12.68 -16.30
C GLY A 137 -23.77 12.00 -15.13
N SER A 138 -24.98 11.50 -15.35
CA SER A 138 -25.77 10.80 -14.31
C SER A 138 -25.25 9.39 -14.00
N ALA A 139 -24.38 8.80 -14.85
CA ALA A 139 -23.78 7.47 -14.65
C ALA A 139 -22.42 7.52 -13.94
N LYS A 140 -22.15 8.60 -13.19
CA LYS A 140 -20.91 8.74 -12.39
C LYS A 140 -20.74 7.55 -11.44
N ILE A 141 -19.50 7.03 -11.38
CA ILE A 141 -19.13 5.95 -10.47
C ILE A 141 -18.80 6.50 -9.07
N GLY A 142 -18.44 7.79 -8.97
CA GLY A 142 -18.01 8.40 -7.72
C GLY A 142 -16.56 8.01 -7.36
N THR A 143 -15.64 8.19 -8.31
CA THR A 143 -14.22 7.91 -8.08
C THR A 143 -13.66 8.84 -7.00
N THR A 144 -12.52 8.45 -6.41
CA THR A 144 -11.83 9.30 -5.42
C THR A 144 -11.12 10.51 -6.05
N GLY A 145 -11.15 10.65 -7.39
CA GLY A 145 -10.51 11.74 -8.12
C GLY A 145 -8.97 11.74 -8.03
N LYS A 146 -8.38 10.63 -7.63
CA LYS A 146 -6.92 10.53 -7.40
C LYS A 146 -6.15 9.99 -8.60
N GLY A 147 -6.82 9.74 -9.72
CA GLY A 147 -6.18 9.30 -10.96
C GLY A 147 -5.71 7.85 -10.95
N ILE A 148 -6.20 7.00 -10.05
CA ILE A 148 -5.75 5.60 -9.92
C ILE A 148 -6.11 4.79 -11.17
N GLY A 149 -7.36 4.87 -11.62
CA GLY A 149 -7.81 4.22 -12.86
C GLY A 149 -6.96 4.59 -14.07
N PRO A 150 -6.87 5.89 -14.42
CA PRO A 150 -6.03 6.36 -15.53
C PRO A 150 -4.54 6.03 -15.43
N THR A 151 -4.02 5.77 -14.21
CA THR A 151 -2.62 5.38 -14.03
C THR A 151 -2.38 3.91 -14.40
N TYR A 152 -3.39 3.07 -14.30
CA TYR A 152 -3.31 1.65 -14.71
C TYR A 152 -3.58 1.41 -16.20
N THR A 153 -4.13 2.39 -16.90
CA THR A 153 -4.47 2.33 -18.34
C THR A 153 -3.31 2.79 -19.18
#